data_abb0ecd9a31f5e996ee2c8d8da8c16a2
#
_entry.id   abb0ecd9a31f5e996ee2c8d8da8c16a2
#
_cell.length_a   1.000
_cell.length_b   1.000
_cell.length_c   1.000
_cell.angle_alpha   90.00
_cell.angle_beta   90.00
_cell.angle_gamma   90.00
#
_symmetry.space_group_name_H-M   'P 1'
#
loop_
_entity.id
_entity.type
_entity.pdbx_description
1 polymer ?
#
loop_
_entity_poly.entity_id
_entity_poly.type
_entity_poly.pdbx_seq_one_letter_code
_entity_poly.pdbx_strand_id
1 'polypeptide(L)'
;TPMRHDAAPGLESDGSVRVGSGPIPLTILTGFLGAGKTTLLNRLLNGEQPLRAAVLVNDFGSVNIDSELVIGVEDDMMSLANGCVCCEIRDDLLGAVERLVTLPDPPDHIVLEASGVADPASIWATFATSQTPDWVRLDSVICVVDTEQIFTHLDDAPALLMLKARQIGFADLAILNKVDLVSPEHLAWVRSWIEQTMDRVRLVEAVDAQVPMEILLGATRSGPEIDWESYGTHVHGEQFRTWTFRTAGVFDPDALPEMLRRELPGDVYRCKGFVELTGSPPRRMLLQAVGRRSELTPAGPGRTMMTGSQIVVIGADTMDPHQLRWLFEMCLATSPT
;
A
#
# COMPACT_ATOMS: atom_id res chain seq x y z
N THR A 1 -16.54 -19.66 -63.06
CA THR A 1 -15.42 -19.34 -62.24
C THR A 1 -15.98 -18.77 -60.94
N PRO A 2 -15.93 -19.48 -59.80
CA PRO A 2 -16.44 -18.96 -58.54
C PRO A 2 -15.34 -18.12 -57.84
N MET A 3 -15.77 -16.98 -57.33
CA MET A 3 -14.99 -16.08 -56.46
C MET A 3 -14.66 -16.78 -55.13
N ARG A 4 -13.42 -16.74 -54.77
CA ARG A 4 -12.94 -17.14 -53.43
C ARG A 4 -13.27 -16.03 -52.44
N HIS A 5 -14.02 -16.36 -51.39
CA HIS A 5 -14.12 -15.56 -50.20
C HIS A 5 -12.82 -15.74 -49.39
N ASP A 6 -12.05 -14.67 -49.27
CA ASP A 6 -10.97 -14.59 -48.33
C ASP A 6 -11.54 -14.56 -46.92
N ALA A 7 -11.17 -15.57 -46.13
CA ALA A 7 -11.50 -15.66 -44.73
C ALA A 7 -10.63 -14.64 -43.97
N ALA A 8 -11.27 -13.85 -43.13
CA ALA A 8 -10.59 -13.00 -42.14
C ALA A 8 -9.72 -13.86 -41.21
N PRO A 9 -8.54 -13.36 -40.76
CA PRO A 9 -7.70 -14.10 -39.82
C PRO A 9 -8.42 -14.26 -38.49
N GLY A 10 -8.54 -15.51 -38.05
CA GLY A 10 -9.15 -15.87 -36.78
C GLY A 10 -8.39 -15.24 -35.64
N LEU A 11 -9.11 -14.61 -34.76
CA LEU A 11 -8.67 -14.26 -33.40
C LEU A 11 -8.44 -15.58 -32.68
N GLU A 12 -7.18 -15.97 -32.54
CA GLU A 12 -6.79 -16.97 -31.55
C GLU A 12 -6.97 -16.34 -30.17
N SER A 13 -7.94 -16.82 -29.43
CA SER A 13 -8.21 -16.52 -28.05
C SER A 13 -7.19 -17.26 -27.18
N ASP A 14 -5.96 -16.81 -27.16
CA ASP A 14 -5.03 -17.14 -26.09
C ASP A 14 -4.99 -15.92 -25.14
N GLY A 15 -5.86 -15.98 -24.12
CA GLY A 15 -5.94 -15.03 -23.03
C GLY A 15 -4.79 -15.19 -22.03
N SER A 16 -3.58 -15.39 -22.49
CA SER A 16 -2.40 -15.31 -21.63
C SER A 16 -2.05 -13.83 -21.43
N VAL A 17 -2.64 -13.25 -20.37
CA VAL A 17 -2.09 -12.06 -19.73
C VAL A 17 -0.62 -12.35 -19.50
N ARG A 18 0.29 -11.56 -20.07
CA ARG A 18 1.72 -11.64 -19.75
C ARG A 18 1.87 -11.26 -18.29
N VAL A 19 1.75 -12.24 -17.40
CA VAL A 19 1.99 -12.12 -15.98
C VAL A 19 3.48 -11.88 -15.78
N GLY A 20 3.88 -10.63 -15.90
CA GLY A 20 5.16 -10.18 -15.38
C GLY A 20 5.08 -10.23 -13.86
N SER A 21 5.76 -11.18 -13.25
CA SER A 21 6.19 -11.17 -11.85
C SER A 21 5.13 -10.97 -10.73
N GLY A 22 3.94 -11.51 -10.83
CA GLY A 22 2.95 -11.54 -9.73
C GLY A 22 1.90 -10.42 -9.77
N PRO A 23 0.94 -10.42 -8.84
CA PRO A 23 -0.16 -9.45 -8.81
C PRO A 23 0.33 -8.02 -8.60
N ILE A 24 -0.29 -7.07 -9.30
CA ILE A 24 0.03 -5.65 -9.13
C ILE A 24 -0.49 -5.17 -7.78
N PRO A 25 0.35 -4.53 -6.95
CA PRO A 25 -0.08 -4.00 -5.67
C PRO A 25 -1.03 -2.81 -5.85
N LEU A 26 -2.08 -2.76 -5.04
CA LEU A 26 -3.06 -1.68 -5.00
C LEU A 26 -3.09 -1.07 -3.60
N THR A 27 -2.90 0.24 -3.51
CA THR A 27 -3.05 1.01 -2.28
C THR A 27 -4.34 1.83 -2.34
N ILE A 28 -5.17 1.71 -1.29
CA ILE A 28 -6.35 2.56 -1.11
C ILE A 28 -5.93 3.80 -0.33
N LEU A 29 -6.14 4.98 -0.91
CA LEU A 29 -5.95 6.27 -0.26
C LEU A 29 -7.29 6.83 0.17
N THR A 30 -7.50 6.99 1.47
CA THR A 30 -8.70 7.54 2.08
C THR A 30 -8.38 8.73 2.98
N GLY A 31 -9.37 9.36 3.54
CA GLY A 31 -9.25 10.51 4.41
C GLY A 31 -10.31 11.56 4.10
N PHE A 32 -10.68 12.36 5.10
CA PHE A 32 -11.74 13.33 4.97
C PHE A 32 -11.44 14.45 3.97
N LEU A 33 -12.46 15.23 3.60
CA LEU A 33 -12.32 16.37 2.70
C LEU A 33 -11.27 17.37 3.25
N GLY A 34 -10.40 17.89 2.39
CA GLY A 34 -9.38 18.86 2.76
C GLY A 34 -8.17 18.30 3.52
N ALA A 35 -8.11 16.99 3.81
CA ALA A 35 -7.01 16.39 4.57
C ALA A 35 -5.65 16.43 3.83
N GLY A 36 -5.65 16.56 2.49
CA GLY A 36 -4.43 16.63 1.68
C GLY A 36 -4.19 15.40 0.81
N LYS A 37 -5.21 14.59 0.51
CA LYS A 37 -5.10 13.41 -0.38
C LYS A 37 -4.55 13.77 -1.76
N THR A 38 -5.15 14.77 -2.41
CA THR A 38 -4.71 15.24 -3.73
C THR A 38 -3.29 15.82 -3.70
N THR A 39 -2.89 16.49 -2.60
CA THR A 39 -1.51 16.94 -2.41
C THR A 39 -0.55 15.76 -2.34
N LEU A 40 -0.91 14.71 -1.60
CA LEU A 40 -0.12 13.49 -1.50
C LEU A 40 0.01 12.79 -2.86
N LEU A 41 -1.09 12.69 -3.63
CA LEU A 41 -1.08 12.12 -4.97
C LEU A 41 -0.21 12.93 -5.94
N ASN A 42 -0.31 14.26 -5.92
CA ASN A 42 0.53 15.11 -6.74
C ASN A 42 2.02 14.93 -6.43
N ARG A 43 2.39 14.79 -5.16
CA ARG A 43 3.77 14.48 -4.76
C ARG A 43 4.21 13.10 -5.25
N LEU A 44 3.30 12.13 -5.16
CA LEU A 44 3.54 10.77 -5.63
C LEU A 44 3.78 10.72 -7.15
N LEU A 45 2.97 11.42 -7.94
CA LEU A 45 3.08 11.45 -9.39
C LEU A 45 4.29 12.27 -9.89
N ASN A 46 4.66 13.34 -9.17
CA ASN A 46 5.77 14.22 -9.53
C ASN A 46 7.10 13.85 -8.86
N GLY A 47 7.14 12.76 -8.08
CA GLY A 47 8.38 12.28 -7.44
C GLY A 47 9.40 11.77 -8.46
N GLU A 48 10.69 11.95 -8.17
CA GLU A 48 11.80 11.51 -9.05
C GLU A 48 11.99 9.98 -9.10
N GLN A 49 11.06 9.22 -8.58
CA GLN A 49 11.17 7.77 -8.47
C GLN A 49 10.81 7.06 -9.78
N PRO A 50 11.51 5.98 -10.13
CA PRO A 50 11.27 5.23 -11.37
C PRO A 50 10.03 4.32 -11.30
N LEU A 51 9.16 4.46 -10.30
CA LEU A 51 7.97 3.66 -10.12
C LEU A 51 6.83 4.22 -10.98
N ARG A 52 6.27 3.41 -11.85
CA ARG A 52 5.08 3.79 -12.63
C ARG A 52 3.83 3.48 -11.82
N ALA A 53 3.26 4.50 -11.21
CA ALA A 53 2.02 4.39 -10.45
C ALA A 53 0.84 4.87 -11.30
N ALA A 54 -0.18 4.04 -11.46
CA ALA A 54 -1.47 4.49 -11.98
C ALA A 54 -2.37 4.96 -10.84
N VAL A 55 -3.06 6.07 -11.05
CA VAL A 55 -4.00 6.64 -10.07
C VAL A 55 -5.42 6.47 -10.59
N LEU A 56 -6.27 5.83 -9.78
CA LEU A 56 -7.71 5.78 -9.98
C LEU A 56 -8.38 6.71 -8.98
N VAL A 57 -9.12 7.69 -9.45
CA VAL A 57 -9.89 8.61 -8.60
C VAL A 57 -11.34 8.18 -8.59
N ASN A 58 -11.85 7.80 -7.42
CA ASN A 58 -13.24 7.44 -7.23
C ASN A 58 -13.98 8.61 -6.59
N ASP A 59 -14.60 9.45 -7.41
CA ASP A 59 -15.35 10.62 -6.93
C ASP A 59 -16.87 10.39 -7.01
N PHE A 60 -17.57 10.64 -5.89
CA PHE A 60 -19.02 10.54 -5.77
C PHE A 60 -19.78 11.80 -6.28
N GLY A 61 -19.26 12.47 -7.30
CA GLY A 61 -19.84 13.70 -7.81
C GLY A 61 -19.93 13.78 -9.32
N SER A 62 -20.94 14.49 -9.84
CA SER A 62 -21.11 14.77 -11.25
C SER A 62 -20.10 15.78 -11.83
N VAL A 63 -19.14 16.24 -11.03
CA VAL A 63 -18.08 17.18 -11.42
C VAL A 63 -16.77 16.70 -10.78
N ASN A 64 -15.86 16.24 -11.62
CA ASN A 64 -14.51 15.79 -11.22
C ASN A 64 -13.61 17.00 -10.90
N ILE A 65 -13.86 17.70 -9.79
CA ILE A 65 -13.04 18.85 -9.39
C ILE A 65 -11.65 18.39 -8.95
N ASP A 66 -11.56 17.23 -8.27
CA ASP A 66 -10.30 16.70 -7.76
C ASP A 66 -9.40 16.14 -8.87
N SER A 67 -9.96 15.62 -9.97
CA SER A 67 -9.18 15.14 -11.11
C SER A 67 -8.47 16.27 -11.86
N GLU A 68 -9.02 17.48 -11.86
CA GLU A 68 -8.38 18.67 -12.47
C GLU A 68 -7.24 19.23 -11.60
N LEU A 69 -7.18 18.85 -10.30
CA LEU A 69 -6.15 19.30 -9.36
C LEU A 69 -4.93 18.40 -9.35
N VAL A 70 -5.00 17.19 -9.90
CA VAL A 70 -3.87 16.28 -10.02
C VAL A 70 -3.02 16.68 -11.22
N ILE A 71 -1.86 17.24 -10.96
CA ILE A 71 -0.94 17.74 -11.98
C ILE A 71 0.02 16.62 -12.37
N GLY A 72 -0.12 16.07 -13.55
CA GLY A 72 0.84 15.15 -14.14
C GLY A 72 0.20 14.03 -14.95
N VAL A 73 0.68 13.86 -16.15
CA VAL A 73 0.45 12.77 -17.11
C VAL A 73 -1.02 12.46 -17.40
N GLU A 74 -1.54 13.13 -18.42
CA GLU A 74 -2.90 12.93 -18.97
C GLU A 74 -3.18 11.48 -19.43
N ASP A 75 -2.14 10.66 -19.65
CA ASP A 75 -2.26 9.30 -20.17
C ASP A 75 -2.40 8.22 -19.08
N ASP A 76 -2.05 8.49 -17.80
CA ASP A 76 -2.02 7.48 -16.74
C ASP A 76 -3.13 7.65 -15.67
N MET A 77 -3.99 8.65 -15.82
CA MET A 77 -5.08 8.93 -14.90
C MET A 77 -6.42 8.46 -15.45
N MET A 78 -7.06 7.52 -14.76
CA MET A 78 -8.44 7.13 -15.01
C MET A 78 -9.36 7.68 -13.94
N SER A 79 -10.30 8.54 -14.34
CA SER A 79 -11.38 9.00 -13.47
C SER A 79 -12.60 8.11 -13.61
N LEU A 80 -13.10 7.59 -12.46
CA LEU A 80 -14.33 6.83 -12.38
C LEU A 80 -15.48 7.77 -12.02
N ALA A 81 -16.23 8.21 -13.02
CA ALA A 81 -17.45 8.98 -12.81
C ALA A 81 -18.64 8.02 -12.74
N ASN A 82 -19.21 7.77 -11.57
CA ASN A 82 -20.63 7.41 -11.45
C ASN A 82 -21.08 7.42 -9.98
N GLY A 83 -22.05 8.27 -9.70
CA GLY A 83 -22.82 8.21 -8.45
C GLY A 83 -23.94 7.20 -8.59
N CYS A 84 -24.02 6.30 -7.67
CA CYS A 84 -25.11 5.49 -7.17
C CYS A 84 -24.97 3.97 -7.29
N VAL A 85 -25.19 3.34 -6.13
CA VAL A 85 -25.47 1.94 -5.82
C VAL A 85 -24.26 1.01 -5.72
N CYS A 86 -24.06 0.47 -4.51
CA CYS A 86 -22.90 -0.34 -4.08
C CYS A 86 -22.53 -1.55 -4.95
N CYS A 87 -23.40 -2.02 -5.85
CA CYS A 87 -23.12 -3.16 -6.72
C CYS A 87 -22.50 -2.73 -8.06
N GLU A 88 -22.95 -1.61 -8.63
CA GLU A 88 -22.41 -1.08 -9.88
C GLU A 88 -20.99 -0.52 -9.70
N ILE A 89 -20.72 0.11 -8.56
CA ILE A 89 -19.39 0.66 -8.23
C ILE A 89 -18.32 -0.44 -8.20
N ARG A 90 -18.65 -1.63 -7.69
CA ARG A 90 -17.69 -2.74 -7.60
C ARG A 90 -17.25 -3.23 -8.98
N ASP A 91 -18.20 -3.43 -9.87
CA ASP A 91 -17.93 -3.97 -11.20
C ASP A 91 -17.20 -2.95 -12.08
N ASP A 92 -17.54 -1.67 -11.96
CA ASP A 92 -16.85 -0.57 -12.64
C ASP A 92 -15.41 -0.42 -12.13
N LEU A 93 -15.19 -0.55 -10.81
CA LEU A 93 -13.88 -0.46 -10.19
C LEU A 93 -12.98 -1.63 -10.59
N LEU A 94 -13.49 -2.86 -10.52
CA LEU A 94 -12.76 -4.05 -10.96
C LEU A 94 -12.43 -3.96 -12.45
N GLY A 95 -13.39 -3.52 -13.29
CA GLY A 95 -13.18 -3.31 -14.71
C GLY A 95 -12.15 -2.23 -15.04
N ALA A 96 -12.06 -1.16 -14.22
CA ALA A 96 -11.01 -0.15 -14.38
C ALA A 96 -9.63 -0.70 -14.03
N VAL A 97 -9.51 -1.43 -12.92
CA VAL A 97 -8.26 -2.09 -12.53
C VAL A 97 -7.86 -3.15 -13.57
N GLU A 98 -8.81 -3.93 -14.10
CA GLU A 98 -8.56 -4.91 -15.16
C GLU A 98 -7.98 -4.25 -16.42
N ARG A 99 -8.52 -3.10 -16.83
CA ARG A 99 -7.97 -2.34 -17.97
C ARG A 99 -6.50 -1.93 -17.74
N LEU A 100 -6.15 -1.48 -16.53
CA LEU A 100 -4.78 -1.10 -16.21
C LEU A 100 -3.80 -2.28 -16.24
N VAL A 101 -4.21 -3.43 -15.70
CA VAL A 101 -3.34 -4.61 -15.65
C VAL A 101 -3.19 -5.30 -17.00
N THR A 102 -4.12 -5.07 -17.94
CA THR A 102 -4.09 -5.62 -19.29
C THR A 102 -3.39 -4.71 -20.30
N LEU A 103 -2.90 -3.54 -19.90
CA LEU A 103 -2.12 -2.67 -20.78
C LEU A 103 -0.87 -3.42 -21.29
N PRO A 104 -0.38 -3.09 -22.51
CA PRO A 104 0.88 -3.65 -23.02
C PRO A 104 2.07 -3.41 -22.08
N ASP A 105 2.05 -2.32 -21.36
CA ASP A 105 3.02 -1.91 -20.32
C ASP A 105 2.28 -1.52 -19.05
N PRO A 106 1.89 -2.49 -18.20
CA PRO A 106 1.06 -2.24 -17.03
C PRO A 106 1.82 -1.47 -15.94
N PRO A 107 1.13 -0.74 -15.06
CA PRO A 107 1.77 -0.01 -13.96
C PRO A 107 2.43 -0.98 -12.95
N ASP A 108 3.42 -0.47 -12.25
CA ASP A 108 4.10 -1.21 -11.18
C ASP A 108 3.29 -1.17 -9.87
N HIS A 109 2.38 -0.19 -9.72
CA HIS A 109 1.52 0.02 -8.55
C HIS A 109 0.25 0.77 -8.96
N ILE A 110 -0.86 0.46 -8.31
CA ILE A 110 -2.13 1.17 -8.47
C ILE A 110 -2.47 1.88 -7.17
N VAL A 111 -2.77 3.18 -7.25
CA VAL A 111 -3.29 3.96 -6.13
C VAL A 111 -4.74 4.32 -6.41
N LEU A 112 -5.64 3.88 -5.54
CA LEU A 112 -7.05 4.16 -5.62
C LEU A 112 -7.41 5.23 -4.59
N GLU A 113 -7.68 6.45 -5.04
CA GLU A 113 -8.21 7.51 -4.19
C GLU A 113 -9.71 7.31 -3.95
N ALA A 114 -10.10 7.16 -2.69
CA ALA A 114 -11.49 7.19 -2.28
C ALA A 114 -11.96 8.63 -2.06
N SER A 115 -13.19 8.94 -2.44
CA SER A 115 -13.82 10.22 -2.11
C SER A 115 -13.71 10.53 -0.61
N GLY A 116 -13.53 11.81 -0.26
CA GLY A 116 -13.41 12.24 1.14
C GLY A 116 -14.60 11.91 2.04
N VAL A 117 -15.73 11.55 1.46
CA VAL A 117 -16.95 11.11 2.16
C VAL A 117 -17.25 9.62 1.98
N ALA A 118 -16.37 8.87 1.33
CA ALA A 118 -16.55 7.44 1.14
C ALA A 118 -16.19 6.64 2.40
N ASP A 119 -16.91 5.55 2.63
CA ASP A 119 -16.55 4.53 3.61
C ASP A 119 -15.52 3.58 2.98
N PRO A 120 -14.29 3.54 3.49
CA PRO A 120 -13.23 2.69 2.92
C PRO A 120 -13.55 1.20 3.02
N ALA A 121 -14.43 0.78 3.90
CA ALA A 121 -14.78 -0.62 4.09
C ALA A 121 -15.37 -1.26 2.84
N SER A 122 -16.17 -0.53 2.06
CA SER A 122 -16.77 -1.04 0.83
C SER A 122 -15.73 -1.26 -0.27
N ILE A 123 -14.79 -0.34 -0.41
CA ILE A 123 -13.68 -0.44 -1.36
C ILE A 123 -12.73 -1.56 -0.92
N TRP A 124 -12.37 -1.58 0.35
CA TRP A 124 -11.54 -2.63 0.94
C TRP A 124 -12.12 -4.03 0.68
N ALA A 125 -13.43 -4.22 0.90
CA ALA A 125 -14.11 -5.49 0.69
C ALA A 125 -14.01 -5.99 -0.76
N THR A 126 -13.92 -5.10 -1.74
CA THR A 126 -13.74 -5.46 -3.15
C THR A 126 -12.40 -6.14 -3.40
N PHE A 127 -11.34 -5.73 -2.70
CA PHE A 127 -9.97 -6.21 -2.92
C PHE A 127 -9.42 -7.12 -1.81
N ALA A 128 -10.17 -7.37 -0.75
CA ALA A 128 -9.74 -8.19 0.39
C ALA A 128 -10.47 -9.55 0.49
N THR A 129 -11.29 -9.90 -0.50
CA THR A 129 -12.04 -11.15 -0.52
C THR A 129 -11.36 -12.21 -1.36
N SER A 130 -11.74 -13.50 -1.17
CA SER A 130 -11.30 -14.63 -2.00
C SER A 130 -11.75 -14.54 -3.48
N GLN A 131 -12.58 -13.56 -3.82
CA GLN A 131 -13.01 -13.26 -5.18
C GLN A 131 -12.16 -12.17 -5.86
N THR A 132 -11.14 -11.66 -5.16
CA THR A 132 -10.18 -10.73 -5.77
C THR A 132 -9.41 -11.45 -6.87
N PRO A 133 -9.35 -10.89 -8.09
CA PRO A 133 -8.60 -11.51 -9.17
C PRO A 133 -7.11 -11.66 -8.84
N ASP A 134 -6.50 -12.75 -9.33
CA ASP A 134 -5.09 -13.08 -9.07
C ASP A 134 -4.07 -12.07 -9.65
N TRP A 135 -4.53 -11.12 -10.49
CA TRP A 135 -3.68 -10.13 -11.13
C TRP A 135 -3.52 -8.82 -10.33
N VAL A 136 -4.28 -8.63 -9.23
CA VAL A 136 -4.16 -7.50 -8.31
C VAL A 136 -4.17 -7.99 -6.87
N ARG A 137 -3.48 -7.29 -5.97
CA ARG A 137 -3.53 -7.54 -4.54
C ARG A 137 -3.60 -6.23 -3.76
N LEU A 138 -4.38 -6.23 -2.70
CA LEU A 138 -4.42 -5.11 -1.79
C LEU A 138 -3.10 -5.02 -1.01
N ASP A 139 -2.36 -3.93 -1.21
CA ASP A 139 -1.08 -3.67 -0.52
C ASP A 139 -1.30 -2.99 0.82
N SER A 140 -2.01 -1.86 0.83
CA SER A 140 -2.28 -1.09 2.04
C SER A 140 -3.51 -0.21 1.90
N VAL A 141 -4.02 0.23 3.06
CA VAL A 141 -4.99 1.32 3.18
C VAL A 141 -4.31 2.47 3.93
N ILE A 142 -4.24 3.64 3.32
CA ILE A 142 -3.63 4.84 3.87
C ILE A 142 -4.71 5.88 4.09
N CYS A 143 -4.79 6.43 5.30
CA CYS A 143 -5.71 7.52 5.63
C CYS A 143 -4.92 8.82 5.84
N VAL A 144 -5.24 9.86 5.07
CA VAL A 144 -4.71 11.21 5.34
C VAL A 144 -5.64 11.89 6.32
N VAL A 145 -5.10 12.35 7.44
CA VAL A 145 -5.82 13.01 8.54
C VAL A 145 -5.42 14.47 8.59
N ASP A 146 -6.40 15.36 8.55
CA ASP A 146 -6.19 16.77 8.88
C ASP A 146 -6.05 16.93 10.39
N THR A 147 -4.81 17.09 10.86
CA THR A 147 -4.52 17.16 12.30
C THR A 147 -5.15 18.39 12.95
N GLU A 148 -5.29 19.49 12.21
CA GLU A 148 -5.94 20.71 12.69
C GLU A 148 -7.45 20.53 12.83
N GLN A 149 -8.11 19.86 11.86
CA GLN A 149 -9.57 19.86 11.74
C GLN A 149 -10.23 18.56 12.16
N ILE A 150 -9.48 17.56 12.61
CA ILE A 150 -10.08 16.26 12.96
C ILE A 150 -11.20 16.39 14.01
N PHE A 151 -11.05 17.33 14.95
CA PHE A 151 -12.00 17.56 16.05
C PHE A 151 -12.69 18.94 16.01
N THR A 152 -12.41 19.80 15.03
CA THR A 152 -12.95 21.17 14.99
C THR A 152 -14.46 21.21 14.79
N HIS A 153 -15.03 20.15 14.28
CA HIS A 153 -16.46 20.05 14.04
C HIS A 153 -17.10 19.08 15.04
N LEU A 154 -16.95 19.37 16.35
CA LEU A 154 -17.63 18.59 17.40
C LEU A 154 -19.17 18.66 17.29
N ASP A 155 -19.69 19.66 16.58
CA ASP A 155 -21.11 19.80 16.21
C ASP A 155 -21.47 19.05 14.92
N ASP A 156 -20.52 18.35 14.29
CA ASP A 156 -20.79 17.49 13.15
C ASP A 156 -21.86 16.45 13.48
N ALA A 157 -22.68 16.13 12.50
CA ALA A 157 -23.63 15.04 12.65
C ALA A 157 -22.89 13.76 13.09
N PRO A 158 -23.44 12.98 14.04
CA PRO A 158 -22.78 11.76 14.54
C PRO A 158 -22.29 10.80 13.42
N ALA A 159 -23.02 10.76 12.30
CA ALA A 159 -22.65 9.99 11.12
C ALA A 159 -21.31 10.43 10.51
N LEU A 160 -21.01 11.73 10.52
CA LEU A 160 -19.77 12.28 9.97
C LEU A 160 -18.58 11.99 10.87
N LEU A 161 -18.76 12.12 12.19
CA LEU A 161 -17.72 11.72 13.17
C LEU A 161 -17.42 10.23 13.07
N MET A 162 -18.47 9.41 12.92
CA MET A 162 -18.32 7.97 12.71
C MET A 162 -17.56 7.66 11.41
N LEU A 163 -17.84 8.38 10.33
CA LEU A 163 -17.13 8.22 9.05
C LEU A 163 -15.64 8.54 9.20
N LYS A 164 -15.27 9.67 9.81
CA LYS A 164 -13.87 10.04 10.08
C LYS A 164 -13.18 8.94 10.91
N ALA A 165 -13.81 8.47 11.97
CA ALA A 165 -13.28 7.39 12.80
C ALA A 165 -13.10 6.08 12.00
N ARG A 166 -14.04 5.73 11.14
CA ARG A 166 -13.95 4.54 10.28
C ARG A 166 -12.84 4.67 9.24
N GLN A 167 -12.68 5.84 8.61
CA GLN A 167 -11.58 6.07 7.66
C GLN A 167 -10.23 5.82 8.31
N ILE A 168 -10.02 6.31 9.53
CA ILE A 168 -8.78 6.08 10.28
C ILE A 168 -8.68 4.61 10.73
N GLY A 169 -9.75 4.04 11.29
CA GLY A 169 -9.72 2.68 11.85
C GLY A 169 -9.54 1.56 10.82
N PHE A 170 -9.87 1.81 9.55
CA PHE A 170 -9.60 0.89 8.45
C PHE A 170 -8.19 1.00 7.87
N ALA A 171 -7.45 2.07 8.22
CA ALA A 171 -6.13 2.30 7.67
C ALA A 171 -5.06 1.41 8.31
N ASP A 172 -4.09 1.01 7.52
CA ASP A 172 -2.84 0.41 7.97
C ASP A 172 -1.85 1.51 8.42
N LEU A 173 -1.88 2.66 7.72
CA LEU A 173 -1.13 3.88 8.01
C LEU A 173 -2.07 5.08 8.05
N ALA A 174 -1.98 5.92 9.08
CA ALA A 174 -2.61 7.23 9.13
C ALA A 174 -1.55 8.32 9.07
N ILE A 175 -1.62 9.16 8.04
CA ILE A 175 -0.73 10.31 7.87
C ILE A 175 -1.38 11.48 8.61
N LEU A 176 -0.82 11.86 9.74
CA LEU A 176 -1.19 13.07 10.47
C LEU A 176 -0.61 14.26 9.70
N ASN A 177 -1.37 14.80 8.77
CA ASN A 177 -0.94 15.90 7.93
C ASN A 177 -1.22 17.25 8.59
N LYS A 178 -0.51 18.28 8.15
CA LYS A 178 -0.62 19.66 8.66
C LYS A 178 -0.22 19.80 10.13
N VAL A 179 0.77 19.00 10.57
CA VAL A 179 1.25 19.07 11.96
C VAL A 179 1.90 20.41 12.31
N ASP A 180 2.34 21.15 11.31
CA ASP A 180 2.87 22.53 11.43
C ASP A 180 1.81 23.59 11.79
N LEU A 181 0.53 23.26 11.63
CA LEU A 181 -0.59 24.18 11.93
C LEU A 181 -1.14 24.03 13.34
N VAL A 182 -0.63 23.06 14.11
CA VAL A 182 -1.14 22.75 15.46
C VAL A 182 -0.04 22.86 16.52
N SER A 183 -0.46 23.04 17.79
CA SER A 183 0.50 23.01 18.89
C SER A 183 0.98 21.57 19.20
N PRO A 184 2.17 21.40 19.79
CA PRO A 184 2.63 20.08 20.21
C PRO A 184 1.65 19.33 21.13
N GLU A 185 0.94 20.06 21.99
CA GLU A 185 -0.05 19.48 22.91
C GLU A 185 -1.27 18.96 22.14
N HIS A 186 -1.72 19.69 21.12
CA HIS A 186 -2.84 19.25 20.26
C HIS A 186 -2.43 18.01 19.47
N LEU A 187 -1.24 18.00 18.89
CA LEU A 187 -0.71 16.85 18.16
C LEU A 187 -0.62 15.61 19.06
N ALA A 188 -0.07 15.78 20.27
CA ALA A 188 0.03 14.70 21.26
C ALA A 188 -1.36 14.15 21.65
N TRP A 189 -2.36 15.03 21.75
CA TRP A 189 -3.74 14.62 22.04
C TRP A 189 -4.36 13.84 20.89
N VAL A 190 -4.19 14.29 19.63
CA VAL A 190 -4.66 13.57 18.42
C VAL A 190 -4.02 12.17 18.35
N ARG A 191 -2.69 12.08 18.53
CA ARG A 191 -1.97 10.80 18.56
C ARG A 191 -2.54 9.87 19.63
N SER A 192 -2.62 10.36 20.86
CA SER A 192 -3.13 9.56 22.00
C SER A 192 -4.54 9.07 21.77
N TRP A 193 -5.41 9.91 21.20
CA TRP A 193 -6.78 9.50 20.88
C TRP A 193 -6.82 8.37 19.84
N ILE A 194 -6.03 8.47 18.76
CA ILE A 194 -6.00 7.42 17.74
C ILE A 194 -5.43 6.13 18.33
N GLU A 195 -4.29 6.20 19.03
CA GLU A 195 -3.61 5.05 19.63
C GLU A 195 -4.48 4.32 20.66
N GLN A 196 -5.28 5.05 21.44
CA GLN A 196 -6.18 4.46 22.43
C GLN A 196 -7.47 3.89 21.82
N THR A 197 -7.91 4.44 20.67
CA THR A 197 -9.18 4.05 20.05
C THR A 197 -8.98 3.00 18.97
N MET A 198 -7.80 2.97 18.32
CA MET A 198 -7.53 2.21 17.11
C MET A 198 -6.16 1.53 17.20
N ASP A 199 -6.11 0.32 17.74
CA ASP A 199 -4.89 -0.42 18.09
C ASP A 199 -4.08 -0.95 16.89
N ARG A 200 -4.57 -0.78 15.64
CA ARG A 200 -3.94 -1.32 14.43
C ARG A 200 -3.26 -0.29 13.55
N VAL A 201 -3.55 0.98 13.73
CA VAL A 201 -3.12 2.05 12.85
C VAL A 201 -1.71 2.53 13.24
N ARG A 202 -0.81 2.65 12.26
CA ARG A 202 0.49 3.30 12.45
C ARG A 202 0.37 4.78 12.09
N LEU A 203 1.01 5.64 12.87
CA LEU A 203 0.92 7.08 12.71
C LEU A 203 2.21 7.63 12.10
N VAL A 204 2.07 8.37 11.01
CA VAL A 204 3.17 9.08 10.33
C VAL A 204 2.83 10.55 10.34
N GLU A 205 3.71 11.40 10.88
CA GLU A 205 3.54 12.85 10.87
C GLU A 205 4.02 13.45 9.55
N ALA A 206 3.29 14.43 9.05
CA ALA A 206 3.63 15.09 7.80
C ALA A 206 3.27 16.59 7.81
N VAL A 207 4.09 17.36 7.13
CA VAL A 207 3.82 18.73 6.71
C VAL A 207 3.57 18.71 5.21
N ASP A 208 2.48 19.32 4.76
CA ASP A 208 2.13 19.42 3.34
C ASP A 208 2.19 18.06 2.62
N ALA A 209 1.73 17.00 3.31
CA ALA A 209 1.72 15.63 2.84
C ALA A 209 3.10 15.08 2.38
N GLN A 210 4.19 15.57 2.94
CA GLN A 210 5.53 15.07 2.68
C GLN A 210 5.78 13.76 3.42
N VAL A 211 5.64 12.65 2.71
CA VAL A 211 5.92 11.30 3.21
C VAL A 211 6.77 10.58 2.16
N PRO A 212 7.84 9.86 2.58
CA PRO A 212 8.63 9.07 1.65
C PRO A 212 7.78 8.05 0.89
N MET A 213 8.06 7.92 -0.41
CA MET A 213 7.35 7.03 -1.33
C MET A 213 7.42 5.56 -0.87
N GLU A 214 8.55 5.20 -0.29
CA GLU A 214 8.83 3.87 0.22
C GLU A 214 7.89 3.47 1.36
N ILE A 215 7.43 4.43 2.14
CA ILE A 215 6.42 4.21 3.18
C ILE A 215 5.05 4.02 2.55
N LEU A 216 4.72 4.81 1.55
CA LEU A 216 3.41 4.79 0.90
C LEU A 216 3.20 3.55 0.03
N LEU A 217 4.12 3.29 -0.88
CA LEU A 217 3.96 2.26 -1.91
C LEU A 217 4.89 1.06 -1.73
N GLY A 218 5.86 1.14 -0.82
CA GLY A 218 6.93 0.18 -0.74
C GLY A 218 7.75 0.22 -2.00
N ALA A 219 9.00 0.59 -1.91
CA ALA A 219 9.83 0.59 -3.08
C ALA A 219 9.84 -0.78 -3.73
N THR A 220 9.36 -0.88 -4.95
CA THR A 220 9.74 -1.99 -5.80
C THR A 220 9.30 -1.81 -7.25
N ARG A 221 10.25 -1.78 -8.12
CA ARG A 221 10.11 -2.49 -9.38
C ARG A 221 10.14 -3.98 -9.08
N SER A 222 9.18 -4.74 -9.55
CA SER A 222 9.22 -6.19 -9.61
C SER A 222 10.24 -6.62 -10.71
N GLY A 223 11.52 -6.25 -10.55
CA GLY A 223 12.60 -6.64 -11.42
C GLY A 223 13.53 -7.64 -10.72
N PRO A 224 14.32 -8.44 -11.45
CA PRO A 224 15.24 -9.42 -10.87
C PRO A 224 16.39 -8.79 -10.06
N GLU A 225 16.56 -7.49 -10.10
CA GLU A 225 17.61 -6.75 -9.41
C GLU A 225 17.02 -5.64 -8.56
N ILE A 226 16.50 -6.02 -7.39
CA ILE A 226 16.33 -5.03 -6.33
C ILE A 226 17.73 -4.84 -5.74
N ASP A 227 18.37 -3.73 -6.04
CA ASP A 227 19.59 -3.32 -5.34
C ASP A 227 19.23 -2.90 -3.91
N TRP A 228 19.16 -3.90 -3.03
CA TRP A 228 18.88 -3.71 -1.61
C TRP A 228 19.98 -2.94 -0.89
N GLU A 229 21.16 -2.81 -1.50
CA GLU A 229 22.27 -2.05 -0.94
C GLU A 229 22.06 -0.54 -1.11
N SER A 230 21.41 -0.11 -2.20
CA SER A 230 21.05 1.29 -2.40
C SER A 230 19.96 1.76 -1.45
N TYR A 231 19.12 0.85 -0.94
CA TYR A 231 18.10 1.15 0.06
C TYR A 231 18.65 1.60 1.41
N GLY A 232 19.82 1.15 1.79
CA GLY A 232 20.46 1.48 3.08
C GLY A 232 21.06 2.89 3.15
N THR A 233 21.06 3.65 2.04
CA THR A 233 21.77 4.93 1.94
C THR A 233 20.89 6.15 1.70
N HIS A 234 19.60 5.97 1.41
CA HIS A 234 18.68 7.09 1.25
C HIS A 234 18.02 7.45 2.59
N VAL A 235 18.64 8.36 3.30
CA VAL A 235 18.03 9.06 4.44
C VAL A 235 17.07 10.11 3.86
N HIS A 236 15.80 9.76 3.75
CA HIS A 236 14.75 10.71 3.39
C HIS A 236 14.37 11.55 4.60
N GLY A 237 15.14 12.63 4.85
CA GLY A 237 14.93 13.53 5.98
C GLY A 237 15.35 12.95 7.34
N GLU A 238 15.40 13.79 8.35
CA GLU A 238 15.81 13.42 9.72
C GLU A 238 14.77 12.55 10.47
N GLN A 239 13.59 12.29 9.86
CA GLN A 239 12.44 11.65 10.51
C GLN A 239 12.27 10.16 10.19
N PHE A 240 12.97 9.61 9.20
CA PHE A 240 12.76 8.24 8.73
C PHE A 240 14.07 7.48 8.61
N ARG A 241 14.01 6.20 8.92
CA ARG A 241 15.16 5.30 8.94
C ARG A 241 14.85 4.00 8.21
N THR A 242 15.85 3.51 7.47
CA THR A 242 15.82 2.18 6.87
C THR A 242 16.85 1.28 7.54
N TRP A 243 16.48 0.03 7.80
CA TRP A 243 17.35 -0.98 8.37
C TRP A 243 17.13 -2.33 7.67
N THR A 244 18.19 -3.11 7.51
CA THR A 244 18.12 -4.40 6.82
C THR A 244 18.53 -5.53 7.75
N PHE A 245 17.66 -6.52 7.91
CA PHE A 245 17.95 -7.79 8.56
C PHE A 245 18.40 -8.82 7.53
N ARG A 246 19.49 -9.53 7.79
CA ARG A 246 19.98 -10.63 6.97
C ARG A 246 20.29 -11.83 7.84
N THR A 247 19.90 -13.03 7.37
CA THR A 247 20.18 -14.29 8.06
C THR A 247 20.21 -15.46 7.06
N ALA A 248 21.07 -16.45 7.33
CA ALA A 248 21.02 -17.75 6.67
C ALA A 248 20.01 -18.70 7.34
N GLY A 249 19.44 -18.30 8.50
CA GLY A 249 18.44 -19.07 9.22
C GLY A 249 17.10 -19.10 8.47
N VAL A 250 16.31 -20.12 8.78
CA VAL A 250 14.99 -20.36 8.20
C VAL A 250 13.93 -19.94 9.21
N PHE A 251 12.92 -19.23 8.81
CA PHE A 251 11.86 -18.77 9.69
C PHE A 251 10.79 -19.85 9.93
N ASP A 252 10.22 -19.82 11.11
CA ASP A 252 9.00 -20.55 11.44
C ASP A 252 7.80 -19.89 10.73
N PRO A 253 6.96 -20.65 9.99
CA PRO A 253 5.86 -20.11 9.21
C PRO A 253 4.71 -19.50 10.02
N ASP A 254 4.61 -19.83 11.30
CA ASP A 254 3.59 -19.31 12.20
C ASP A 254 4.13 -18.16 13.07
N ALA A 255 5.38 -18.28 13.55
CA ALA A 255 5.99 -17.30 14.44
C ALA A 255 6.23 -15.95 13.73
N LEU A 256 6.75 -15.96 12.50
CA LEU A 256 7.05 -14.71 11.78
C LEU A 256 5.80 -13.85 11.50
N PRO A 257 4.68 -14.38 10.94
CA PRO A 257 3.48 -13.58 10.75
C PRO A 257 2.86 -13.11 12.07
N GLU A 258 2.93 -13.90 13.13
CA GLU A 258 2.39 -13.52 14.44
C GLU A 258 3.16 -12.37 15.06
N MET A 259 4.49 -12.41 15.03
CA MET A 259 5.36 -11.33 15.48
C MET A 259 5.10 -10.04 14.71
N LEU A 260 5.02 -10.11 13.38
CA LEU A 260 4.74 -8.94 12.53
C LEU A 260 3.40 -8.28 12.87
N ARG A 261 2.39 -9.07 13.20
CA ARG A 261 1.05 -8.54 13.54
C ARG A 261 0.97 -7.97 14.94
N ARG A 262 1.66 -8.55 15.94
CA ARG A 262 1.44 -8.23 17.34
C ARG A 262 2.58 -7.51 18.04
N GLU A 263 3.81 -7.82 17.65
CA GLU A 263 5.00 -7.40 18.42
C GLU A 263 5.84 -6.36 17.69
N LEU A 264 5.60 -6.14 16.38
CA LEU A 264 6.35 -5.15 15.62
C LEU A 264 6.14 -3.75 16.22
N PRO A 265 7.23 -3.01 16.57
CA PRO A 265 7.14 -1.69 17.19
C PRO A 265 6.29 -0.68 16.42
N GLY A 266 5.69 0.28 17.13
CA GLY A 266 4.78 1.28 16.57
C GLY A 266 5.45 2.23 15.58
N ASP A 267 6.73 2.43 15.71
CA ASP A 267 7.58 3.25 14.84
C ASP A 267 8.11 2.52 13.60
N VAL A 268 7.73 1.25 13.40
CA VAL A 268 7.96 0.52 12.15
C VAL A 268 6.73 0.63 11.25
N TYR A 269 6.90 1.21 10.09
CA TYR A 269 5.82 1.45 9.14
C TYR A 269 5.68 0.35 8.10
N ARG A 270 6.84 -0.19 7.63
CA ARG A 270 6.84 -1.17 6.55
C ARG A 270 8.00 -2.16 6.66
N CYS A 271 7.73 -3.41 6.28
CA CYS A 271 8.76 -4.43 6.10
C CYS A 271 8.57 -5.09 4.73
N LYS A 272 9.67 -5.33 4.02
CA LYS A 272 9.65 -6.06 2.75
C LYS A 272 10.93 -6.87 2.57
N GLY A 273 10.79 -8.09 2.02
CA GLY A 273 11.97 -8.90 1.79
C GLY A 273 11.67 -10.31 1.31
N PHE A 274 12.74 -11.07 1.08
CA PHE A 274 12.63 -12.50 0.85
C PHE A 274 12.98 -13.25 2.12
N VAL A 275 12.14 -14.21 2.47
CA VAL A 275 12.33 -15.06 3.64
C VAL A 275 12.28 -16.53 3.24
N GLU A 276 13.11 -17.35 3.88
CA GLU A 276 13.05 -18.79 3.78
C GLU A 276 12.26 -19.33 4.98
N LEU A 277 11.15 -20.02 4.70
CA LEU A 277 10.33 -20.69 5.71
C LEU A 277 10.71 -22.16 5.81
N THR A 278 10.52 -22.76 6.98
CA THR A 278 10.71 -24.19 7.19
C THR A 278 9.91 -25.01 6.21
N GLY A 279 10.49 -26.11 5.78
CA GLY A 279 9.92 -27.07 4.84
C GLY A 279 11.01 -27.98 4.27
N SER A 280 10.63 -28.99 3.51
CA SER A 280 11.57 -29.88 2.88
C SER A 280 11.26 -30.02 1.37
N PRO A 281 11.90 -29.22 0.51
CA PRO A 281 12.89 -28.16 0.77
C PRO A 281 12.33 -26.90 1.42
N PRO A 282 13.16 -26.00 1.98
CA PRO A 282 12.73 -24.70 2.47
C PRO A 282 11.98 -23.91 1.40
N ARG A 283 10.91 -23.20 1.83
CA ARG A 283 10.05 -22.41 0.93
C ARG A 283 10.48 -20.97 0.94
N ARG A 284 10.88 -20.45 -0.22
CA ARG A 284 11.20 -19.04 -0.38
C ARG A 284 9.92 -18.22 -0.60
N MET A 285 9.70 -17.24 0.23
CA MET A 285 8.52 -16.38 0.22
C MET A 285 8.93 -14.92 0.09
N LEU A 286 8.08 -14.12 -0.55
CA LEU A 286 8.12 -12.68 -0.48
C LEU A 286 7.31 -12.24 0.74
N LEU A 287 7.98 -11.58 1.69
CA LEU A 287 7.37 -10.95 2.84
C LEU A 287 7.01 -9.51 2.48
N GLN A 288 5.80 -9.10 2.82
CA GLN A 288 5.36 -7.71 2.82
C GLN A 288 4.56 -7.43 4.08
N ALA A 289 4.88 -6.33 4.76
CA ALA A 289 4.12 -5.87 5.91
C ALA A 289 3.98 -4.34 5.85
N VAL A 290 2.78 -3.86 6.13
CA VAL A 290 2.44 -2.42 6.25
C VAL A 290 1.58 -2.27 7.51
N GLY A 291 2.03 -1.46 8.44
CA GLY A 291 1.39 -1.41 9.74
C GLY A 291 1.40 -2.79 10.41
N ARG A 292 0.23 -3.32 10.71
CA ARG A 292 0.06 -4.68 11.25
C ARG A 292 -0.45 -5.68 10.22
N ARG A 293 -0.65 -5.27 8.98
CA ARG A 293 -0.96 -6.19 7.89
C ARG A 293 0.32 -6.84 7.42
N SER A 294 0.36 -8.15 7.34
CA SER A 294 1.48 -8.91 6.78
C SER A 294 0.98 -9.97 5.82
N GLU A 295 1.73 -10.17 4.77
CA GLU A 295 1.47 -11.16 3.73
C GLU A 295 2.77 -11.88 3.36
N LEU A 296 2.65 -13.20 3.15
CA LEU A 296 3.71 -14.06 2.65
C LEU A 296 3.22 -14.71 1.36
N THR A 297 3.83 -14.35 0.23
CA THR A 297 3.50 -14.92 -1.07
C THR A 297 4.67 -15.73 -1.62
N PRO A 298 4.45 -16.85 -2.34
CA PRO A 298 5.53 -17.59 -2.97
C PRO A 298 6.40 -16.68 -3.84
N ALA A 299 7.71 -16.73 -3.66
CA ALA A 299 8.64 -16.05 -4.55
C ALA A 299 8.60 -16.71 -5.93
N GLY A 300 8.28 -15.94 -6.98
CA GLY A 300 8.16 -16.45 -8.34
C GLY A 300 9.47 -17.09 -8.86
N PRO A 301 9.40 -17.93 -9.91
CA PRO A 301 10.56 -18.56 -10.51
C PRO A 301 11.52 -17.51 -11.07
N GLY A 302 12.84 -17.70 -10.90
CA GLY A 302 13.90 -16.83 -11.43
C GLY A 302 14.60 -15.94 -10.39
N ARG A 303 14.20 -15.95 -9.13
CA ARG A 303 14.81 -15.17 -8.05
C ARG A 303 15.75 -15.99 -7.15
N THR A 304 16.58 -16.83 -7.75
CA THR A 304 17.34 -17.88 -7.05
C THR A 304 18.75 -17.47 -6.64
N MET A 305 19.20 -16.24 -6.88
CA MET A 305 20.61 -15.87 -6.73
C MET A 305 21.05 -15.51 -5.30
N MET A 306 20.15 -15.33 -4.33
CA MET A 306 20.52 -15.06 -2.95
C MET A 306 20.09 -16.20 -2.04
N THR A 307 21.02 -16.80 -1.34
CA THR A 307 20.75 -17.78 -0.27
C THR A 307 20.45 -17.05 1.02
N GLY A 308 19.46 -17.55 1.78
CA GLY A 308 19.03 -16.97 3.05
C GLY A 308 17.93 -15.91 2.93
N SER A 309 17.60 -15.32 4.07
CA SER A 309 16.53 -14.34 4.20
C SER A 309 17.08 -12.93 4.32
N GLN A 310 16.43 -11.97 3.65
CA GLN A 310 16.72 -10.55 3.75
C GLN A 310 15.43 -9.76 3.86
N ILE A 311 15.32 -8.91 4.89
CA ILE A 311 14.16 -8.07 5.18
C ILE A 311 14.63 -6.64 5.33
N VAL A 312 14.06 -5.73 4.53
CA VAL A 312 14.23 -4.28 4.69
C VAL A 312 13.07 -3.77 5.53
N VAL A 313 13.39 -2.99 6.54
CA VAL A 313 12.47 -2.37 7.48
C VAL A 313 12.56 -0.86 7.34
N ILE A 314 11.43 -0.19 7.24
CA ILE A 314 11.31 1.27 7.16
C ILE A 314 10.46 1.73 8.34
N GLY A 315 10.97 2.68 9.09
CA GLY A 315 10.31 3.22 10.27
C GLY A 315 10.74 4.65 10.58
N ALA A 316 10.33 5.15 11.76
CA ALA A 316 10.82 6.42 12.28
C ALA A 316 12.32 6.36 12.62
N ASP A 317 12.93 7.52 12.82
CA ASP A 317 14.33 7.64 13.27
C ASP A 317 14.55 7.02 14.67
N THR A 318 13.47 6.94 15.48
CA THR A 318 13.45 6.30 16.81
C THR A 318 13.54 4.77 16.78
N MET A 319 13.33 4.17 15.62
CA MET A 319 13.34 2.72 15.43
C MET A 319 14.63 2.08 15.96
N ASP A 320 14.52 1.09 16.86
CA ASP A 320 15.66 0.39 17.45
C ASP A 320 16.03 -0.88 16.66
N PRO A 321 17.18 -0.86 15.94
CA PRO A 321 17.66 -2.03 15.20
C PRO A 321 17.99 -3.25 16.08
N HIS A 322 18.35 -3.05 17.37
CA HIS A 322 18.66 -4.16 18.27
C HIS A 322 17.39 -4.89 18.69
N GLN A 323 16.33 -4.15 19.01
CA GLN A 323 15.01 -4.73 19.29
C GLN A 323 14.48 -5.49 18.08
N LEU A 324 14.56 -4.91 16.89
CA LEU A 324 14.13 -5.55 15.64
C LEU A 324 14.89 -6.82 15.34
N ARG A 325 16.23 -6.79 15.50
CA ARG A 325 17.05 -7.98 15.32
C ARG A 325 16.60 -9.10 16.24
N TRP A 326 16.41 -8.80 17.51
CA TRP A 326 15.96 -9.77 18.51
C TRP A 326 14.59 -10.37 18.12
N LEU A 327 13.62 -9.54 17.71
CA LEU A 327 12.29 -9.99 17.27
C LEU A 327 12.37 -10.95 16.09
N PHE A 328 13.17 -10.62 15.06
CA PHE A 328 13.33 -11.50 13.91
C PHE A 328 14.07 -12.79 14.25
N GLU A 329 15.10 -12.73 15.08
CA GLU A 329 15.85 -13.91 15.53
C GLU A 329 14.98 -14.88 16.34
N MET A 330 14.06 -14.37 17.16
CA MET A 330 13.10 -15.19 17.90
C MET A 330 12.11 -15.95 16.99
N CYS A 331 11.92 -15.50 15.76
CA CYS A 331 11.08 -16.17 14.77
C CYS A 331 11.83 -17.22 13.93
N LEU A 332 13.14 -17.38 14.14
CA LEU A 332 13.90 -18.41 13.44
C LEU A 332 13.55 -19.79 14.01
N ALA A 333 13.35 -20.76 13.11
CA ALA A 333 13.14 -22.12 13.50
C ALA A 333 14.39 -22.66 14.22
N THR A 334 14.18 -23.25 15.38
CA THR A 334 15.23 -24.02 16.04
C THR A 334 15.59 -25.22 15.15
N SER A 335 16.86 -25.30 14.72
CA SER A 335 17.31 -26.49 13.97
C SER A 335 16.91 -27.73 14.75
N PRO A 336 16.26 -28.74 14.14
CA PRO A 336 16.10 -30.00 14.80
C PRO A 336 17.52 -30.53 15.09
N THR A 337 17.85 -30.70 16.35
CA THR A 337 19.04 -31.39 16.85
C THR A 337 19.06 -32.83 16.40
#